data_6c6a5dd9180a4d55c82567209c2994bb
#
_entry.id   6c6a5dd9180a4d55c82567209c2994bb
#
_cell.length_a   1.000
_cell.length_b   1.000
_cell.length_c   1.000
_cell.angle_alpha   90.00
_cell.angle_beta   90.00
_cell.angle_gamma   90.00
#
_symmetry.space_group_name_H-M   'P 1'
#
loop_
_entity.id
_entity.type
_entity.pdbx_description
1 polymer ?
#
loop_
_entity_poly.entity_id
_entity_poly.type
_entity_poly.pdbx_seq_one_letter_code
_entity_poly.pdbx_strand_id
1 'polypeptide(L)'
;MQDYINKYLAHIEHNRNYSSQTLRAYRNDLHQYLSFLIAEECHDLGNVTRLFLRGFLAFLKRQDYSKTTIARKVVSVRSLYKYLCREGILKCNPLENIRAPKLDKKLPGFMSVTEAETLLNLPGLNTASGIRDRAIMETLYSTGMRVSEVVGIDIEDIDYFNEVVKVRGKGKKERLQPIGNHALDAIRSYLSKRGSDNKALFLNKRGGRLT
;
A
#
# COMPACT_ATOMS: atom_id res chain seq x y z
N MET A 1 -13.58 17.26 18.35
CA MET A 1 -12.50 16.97 17.38
C MET A 1 -12.65 15.61 16.71
N GLN A 2 -12.89 14.53 17.46
CA GLN A 2 -13.02 13.18 16.91
C GLN A 2 -14.10 13.07 15.83
N ASP A 3 -15.24 13.73 15.98
CA ASP A 3 -16.33 13.75 15.01
C ASP A 3 -15.90 14.31 13.64
N TYR A 4 -15.11 15.38 13.64
CA TYR A 4 -14.55 15.93 12.38
C TYR A 4 -13.59 14.98 11.68
N ILE A 5 -12.80 14.22 12.43
CA ILE A 5 -11.91 13.20 11.87
C ILE A 5 -12.77 12.08 11.25
N ASN A 6 -13.81 11.62 11.94
CA ASN A 6 -14.70 10.58 11.43
C ASN A 6 -15.42 11.02 10.15
N LYS A 7 -15.95 12.25 10.11
CA LYS A 7 -16.57 12.85 8.90
C LYS A 7 -15.57 12.94 7.74
N TYR A 8 -14.34 13.37 8.02
CA TYR A 8 -13.29 13.42 7.00
C TYR A 8 -12.94 12.03 6.47
N LEU A 9 -12.77 11.03 7.35
CA LEU A 9 -12.46 9.66 6.95
C LEU A 9 -13.58 9.07 6.08
N ALA A 10 -14.84 9.27 6.45
CA ALA A 10 -15.99 8.88 5.65
C ALA A 10 -16.00 9.59 4.27
N HIS A 11 -15.70 10.90 4.27
CA HIS A 11 -15.61 11.67 3.02
C HIS A 11 -14.55 11.12 2.05
N ILE A 12 -13.34 10.80 2.52
CA ILE A 12 -12.29 10.28 1.63
C ILE A 12 -12.54 8.84 1.19
N GLU A 13 -13.27 8.06 1.99
CA GLU A 13 -13.70 6.71 1.63
C GLU A 13 -14.67 6.73 0.45
N HIS A 14 -15.71 7.57 0.51
CA HIS A 14 -16.77 7.62 -0.50
C HIS A 14 -16.38 8.42 -1.75
N ASN A 15 -15.75 9.59 -1.58
CA ASN A 15 -15.59 10.56 -2.67
C ASN A 15 -14.24 10.51 -3.40
N ARG A 16 -13.22 9.84 -2.86
CA ARG A 16 -11.87 9.83 -3.44
C ARG A 16 -11.32 8.47 -3.81
N ASN A 17 -12.09 7.41 -3.66
CA ASN A 17 -11.65 6.03 -3.97
C ASN A 17 -10.26 5.69 -3.39
N TYR A 18 -9.97 6.16 -2.16
CA TYR A 18 -8.75 5.79 -1.49
C TYR A 18 -8.74 4.28 -1.20
N SER A 19 -7.57 3.64 -1.32
CA SER A 19 -7.43 2.25 -0.94
C SER A 19 -7.67 2.07 0.57
N SER A 20 -8.14 0.89 0.99
CA SER A 20 -8.33 0.54 2.40
C SER A 20 -7.05 0.75 3.23
N GLN A 21 -5.88 0.49 2.64
CA GLN A 21 -4.59 0.75 3.28
C GLN A 21 -4.33 2.25 3.51
N THR A 22 -4.69 3.09 2.53
CA THR A 22 -4.55 4.55 2.68
C THR A 22 -5.49 5.08 3.77
N LEU A 23 -6.74 4.60 3.80
CA LEU A 23 -7.71 4.94 4.84
C LEU A 23 -7.21 4.53 6.23
N ARG A 24 -6.69 3.31 6.36
CA ARG A 24 -6.10 2.82 7.62
C ARG A 24 -4.91 3.66 8.06
N ALA A 25 -4.02 4.02 7.12
CA ALA A 25 -2.87 4.88 7.42
C ALA A 25 -3.32 6.27 7.89
N TYR A 26 -4.27 6.90 7.19
CA TYR A 26 -4.80 8.21 7.56
C TYR A 26 -5.52 8.18 8.89
N ARG A 27 -6.32 7.14 9.16
CA ARG A 27 -6.97 6.94 10.46
C ARG A 27 -5.95 6.93 11.59
N ASN A 28 -4.92 6.10 11.48
CA ASN A 28 -3.86 6.00 12.49
C ASN A 28 -3.10 7.31 12.67
N ASP A 29 -2.79 8.01 11.57
CA ASP A 29 -2.08 9.29 11.61
C ASP A 29 -2.90 10.38 12.31
N LEU A 30 -4.19 10.46 12.00
CA LEU A 30 -5.09 11.47 12.56
C LEU A 30 -5.44 11.17 14.02
N HIS A 31 -5.57 9.91 14.41
CA HIS A 31 -5.73 9.55 15.82
C HIS A 31 -4.49 9.92 16.64
N GLN A 32 -3.28 9.66 16.14
CA GLN A 32 -2.06 10.07 16.83
C GLN A 32 -1.95 11.60 16.94
N TYR A 33 -2.34 12.32 15.89
CA TYR A 33 -2.39 13.79 15.92
C TYR A 33 -3.40 14.30 16.96
N LEU A 34 -4.58 13.70 17.04
CA LEU A 34 -5.59 14.04 18.04
C LEU A 34 -5.09 13.78 19.45
N SER A 35 -4.46 12.63 19.70
CA SER A 35 -3.86 12.33 21.02
C SER A 35 -2.79 13.35 21.40
N PHE A 36 -1.98 13.80 20.45
CA PHE A 36 -1.00 14.87 20.68
C PHE A 36 -1.69 16.18 21.05
N LEU A 37 -2.74 16.61 20.32
CA LEU A 37 -3.45 17.85 20.61
C LEU A 37 -4.09 17.83 22.01
N ILE A 38 -4.68 16.70 22.40
CA ILE A 38 -5.27 16.52 23.72
C ILE A 38 -4.20 16.63 24.82
N ALA A 39 -3.02 16.03 24.62
CA ALA A 39 -1.89 16.12 25.55
C ALA A 39 -1.32 17.55 25.67
N GLU A 40 -1.48 18.38 24.65
CA GLU A 40 -1.10 19.79 24.64
C GLU A 40 -2.30 20.70 25.02
N GLU A 41 -3.34 20.15 25.65
CA GLU A 41 -4.55 20.85 26.11
C GLU A 41 -5.30 21.62 24.99
N CYS A 42 -5.12 21.24 23.74
CA CYS A 42 -5.84 21.81 22.61
C CYS A 42 -7.07 20.99 22.28
N HIS A 43 -8.24 21.50 22.65
CA HIS A 43 -9.53 20.78 22.51
C HIS A 43 -10.34 21.23 21.29
N ASP A 44 -9.88 22.19 20.50
CA ASP A 44 -10.53 22.66 19.28
C ASP A 44 -9.54 22.76 18.12
N LEU A 45 -9.91 22.18 16.96
CA LEU A 45 -9.13 22.24 15.74
C LEU A 45 -8.99 23.67 15.18
N GLY A 46 -9.91 24.56 15.52
CA GLY A 46 -9.86 25.98 15.15
C GLY A 46 -8.76 26.76 15.89
N ASN A 47 -8.38 26.32 17.06
CA ASN A 47 -7.34 26.95 17.89
C ASN A 47 -5.93 26.47 17.55
N VAL A 48 -5.81 25.50 16.63
CA VAL A 48 -4.50 24.98 16.22
C VAL A 48 -3.73 26.03 15.43
N THR A 49 -2.54 26.35 15.90
CA THR A 49 -1.61 27.28 15.27
C THR A 49 -0.44 26.54 14.61
N ARG A 50 0.42 27.29 13.90
CA ARG A 50 1.68 26.75 13.37
C ARG A 50 2.59 26.18 14.47
N LEU A 51 2.49 26.70 15.70
CA LEU A 51 3.29 26.26 16.84
C LEU A 51 2.92 24.82 17.22
N PHE A 52 1.62 24.49 17.30
CA PHE A 52 1.16 23.13 17.57
C PHE A 52 1.70 22.14 16.52
N LEU A 53 1.71 22.50 15.24
CA LEU A 53 2.26 21.58 14.23
C LEU A 53 3.78 21.42 14.34
N ARG A 54 4.52 22.50 14.69
CA ARG A 54 5.94 22.38 14.99
C ARG A 54 6.19 21.48 16.19
N GLY A 55 5.39 21.61 17.24
CA GLY A 55 5.38 20.70 18.41
C GLY A 55 5.12 19.26 17.99
N PHE A 56 4.11 19.03 17.14
CA PHE A 56 3.81 17.68 16.61
C PHE A 56 4.99 17.10 15.80
N LEU A 57 5.63 17.89 14.95
CA LEU A 57 6.82 17.46 14.23
C LEU A 57 7.99 17.10 15.17
N ALA A 58 8.19 17.89 16.23
CA ALA A 58 9.20 17.60 17.24
C ALA A 58 8.84 16.33 18.03
N PHE A 59 7.58 16.16 18.38
CA PHE A 59 7.06 14.93 18.99
C PHE A 59 7.33 13.70 18.11
N LEU A 60 7.00 13.76 16.82
CA LEU A 60 7.23 12.65 15.88
C LEU A 60 8.72 12.32 15.73
N LYS A 61 9.60 13.33 15.75
CA LYS A 61 11.06 13.11 15.73
C LYS A 61 11.55 12.41 16.99
N ARG A 62 11.04 12.79 18.16
CA ARG A 62 11.40 12.14 19.45
C ARG A 62 10.94 10.68 19.52
N GLN A 63 9.92 10.30 18.74
CA GLN A 63 9.46 8.92 18.59
C GLN A 63 10.25 8.14 17.51
N ASP A 64 11.37 8.63 17.03
CA ASP A 64 12.24 8.02 16.03
C ASP A 64 11.55 7.62 14.70
N TYR A 65 10.45 8.30 14.35
CA TYR A 65 9.83 8.08 13.05
C TYR A 65 10.75 8.53 11.90
N SER A 66 10.80 7.69 10.85
CA SER A 66 11.53 8.04 9.62
C SER A 66 10.99 9.32 8.97
N LYS A 67 11.86 10.06 8.24
CA LYS A 67 11.47 11.27 7.48
C LYS A 67 10.25 11.01 6.58
N THR A 68 10.18 9.83 5.94
CA THR A 68 9.06 9.42 5.07
C THR A 68 7.76 9.28 5.85
N THR A 69 7.81 8.65 7.02
CA THR A 69 6.64 8.50 7.89
C THR A 69 6.16 9.86 8.40
N ILE A 70 7.06 10.73 8.84
CA ILE A 70 6.73 12.10 9.27
C ILE A 70 6.08 12.89 8.13
N ALA A 71 6.65 12.83 6.92
CA ALA A 71 6.09 13.50 5.76
C ALA A 71 4.65 13.02 5.46
N ARG A 72 4.39 11.71 5.49
CA ARG A 72 3.05 11.15 5.29
C ARG A 72 2.07 11.65 6.36
N LYS A 73 2.47 11.63 7.64
CA LYS A 73 1.63 12.10 8.76
C LYS A 73 1.29 13.59 8.62
N VAL A 74 2.21 14.42 8.18
CA VAL A 74 1.96 15.83 7.87
C VAL A 74 0.96 15.99 6.72
N VAL A 75 1.08 15.17 5.69
CA VAL A 75 0.15 15.20 4.54
C VAL A 75 -1.26 14.81 4.97
N SER A 76 -1.44 13.79 5.81
CA SER A 76 -2.76 13.40 6.31
C SER A 76 -3.41 14.51 7.14
N VAL A 77 -2.66 15.15 8.05
CA VAL A 77 -3.14 16.29 8.86
C VAL A 77 -3.51 17.48 7.96
N ARG A 78 -2.64 17.85 7.01
CA ARG A 78 -2.95 18.94 6.06
C ARG A 78 -4.21 18.66 5.23
N SER A 79 -4.42 17.41 4.83
CA SER A 79 -5.60 17.02 4.07
C SER A 79 -6.87 17.14 4.90
N LEU A 80 -6.82 16.82 6.20
CA LEU A 80 -7.92 17.08 7.14
C LEU A 80 -8.26 18.58 7.20
N TYR A 81 -7.27 19.45 7.44
CA TYR A 81 -7.52 20.90 7.51
C TYR A 81 -8.04 21.48 6.20
N LYS A 82 -7.54 20.99 5.06
CA LYS A 82 -8.06 21.37 3.75
C LYS A 82 -9.54 20.98 3.59
N TYR A 83 -9.92 19.82 4.10
CA TYR A 83 -11.32 19.39 4.12
C TYR A 83 -12.16 20.31 5.02
N LEU A 84 -11.73 20.59 6.25
CA LEU A 84 -12.46 21.44 7.19
C LEU A 84 -12.68 22.86 6.66
N CYS A 85 -11.72 23.44 5.95
CA CYS A 85 -11.87 24.73 5.30
C CYS A 85 -12.87 24.67 4.13
N ARG A 86 -12.83 23.60 3.33
CA ARG A 86 -13.76 23.42 2.21
C ARG A 86 -15.21 23.25 2.67
N GLU A 87 -15.43 22.58 3.80
CA GLU A 87 -16.76 22.41 4.41
C GLU A 87 -17.19 23.66 5.22
N GLY A 88 -16.42 24.74 5.20
CA GLY A 88 -16.76 25.99 5.91
C GLY A 88 -16.64 25.90 7.45
N ILE A 89 -16.09 24.80 7.98
CA ILE A 89 -15.91 24.59 9.42
C ILE A 89 -14.81 25.51 9.96
N LEU A 90 -13.76 25.70 9.16
CA LEU A 90 -12.65 26.62 9.48
C LEU A 90 -12.56 27.71 8.41
N LYS A 91 -12.28 28.95 8.84
CA LYS A 91 -12.11 30.10 7.94
C LYS A 91 -10.79 30.06 7.16
N CYS A 92 -9.73 29.52 7.75
CA CYS A 92 -8.42 29.41 7.11
C CYS A 92 -7.70 28.15 7.54
N ASN A 93 -6.78 27.68 6.70
CA ASN A 93 -5.96 26.52 6.99
C ASN A 93 -4.67 26.96 7.74
N PRO A 94 -4.53 26.66 9.04
CA PRO A 94 -3.35 27.06 9.80
C PRO A 94 -2.05 26.40 9.30
N LEU A 95 -2.17 25.38 8.46
CA LEU A 95 -1.07 24.53 7.98
C LEU A 95 -0.69 24.80 6.52
N GLU A 96 -1.26 25.82 5.87
CA GLU A 96 -1.10 26.08 4.44
C GLU A 96 0.38 26.25 4.03
N ASN A 97 1.16 26.98 4.83
CA ASN A 97 2.55 27.31 4.55
C ASN A 97 3.57 26.37 5.24
N ILE A 98 3.12 25.27 5.85
CA ILE A 98 4.04 24.32 6.49
C ILE A 98 4.48 23.27 5.47
N ARG A 99 5.79 23.23 5.23
CA ARG A 99 6.38 22.24 4.32
C ARG A 99 6.65 20.93 5.06
N ALA A 100 6.26 19.81 4.45
CA ALA A 100 6.73 18.50 4.90
C ALA A 100 8.26 18.41 4.78
N PRO A 101 8.93 17.60 5.60
CA PRO A 101 10.37 17.36 5.45
C PRO A 101 10.72 16.98 4.02
N LYS A 102 11.79 17.57 3.47
CA LYS A 102 12.32 17.11 2.18
C LYS A 102 12.81 15.67 2.33
N LEU A 103 12.33 14.80 1.45
CA LEU A 103 12.77 13.41 1.39
C LEU A 103 14.03 13.32 0.55
N ASP A 104 15.01 12.58 1.06
CA ASP A 104 16.20 12.25 0.30
C ASP A 104 15.80 11.31 -0.85
N LYS A 105 16.12 11.69 -2.07
CA LYS A 105 15.92 10.82 -3.25
C LYS A 105 17.00 9.74 -3.23
N LYS A 106 16.69 8.59 -2.64
CA LYS A 106 17.55 7.41 -2.79
C LYS A 106 17.23 6.75 -4.12
N LEU A 107 18.25 6.49 -4.92
CA LEU A 107 18.11 5.63 -6.10
C LEU A 107 17.74 4.22 -5.62
N PRO A 108 16.75 3.57 -6.21
CA PRO A 108 16.44 2.18 -5.90
C PRO A 108 17.69 1.32 -6.20
N GLY A 109 18.00 0.37 -5.30
CA GLY A 109 18.91 -0.70 -5.62
C GLY A 109 18.30 -1.60 -6.71
N PHE A 110 19.13 -2.17 -7.54
CA PHE A 110 18.74 -3.16 -8.55
C PHE A 110 19.60 -4.42 -8.37
N MET A 111 19.04 -5.56 -8.70
CA MET A 111 19.77 -6.82 -8.78
C MET A 111 20.37 -6.98 -10.15
N SER A 112 21.57 -7.54 -10.22
CA SER A 112 22.13 -8.04 -11.48
C SER A 112 21.32 -9.24 -11.98
N VAL A 113 21.48 -9.59 -13.25
CA VAL A 113 20.84 -10.78 -13.84
C VAL A 113 21.19 -12.04 -13.06
N THR A 114 22.47 -12.21 -12.71
CA THR A 114 22.97 -13.37 -11.96
C THR A 114 22.37 -13.46 -10.57
N GLU A 115 22.22 -12.32 -9.86
CA GLU A 115 21.54 -12.28 -8.55
C GLU A 115 20.06 -12.63 -8.67
N ALA A 116 19.38 -12.14 -9.71
CA ALA A 116 17.99 -12.47 -9.97
C ALA A 116 17.81 -13.95 -10.27
N GLU A 117 18.64 -14.54 -11.14
CA GLU A 117 18.64 -15.98 -11.43
C GLU A 117 18.88 -16.82 -10.18
N THR A 118 19.86 -16.41 -9.37
CA THR A 118 20.15 -17.08 -8.09
C THR A 118 18.92 -17.04 -7.16
N LEU A 119 18.31 -15.88 -7.01
CA LEU A 119 17.12 -15.70 -6.19
C LEU A 119 15.96 -16.57 -6.68
N LEU A 120 15.68 -16.56 -7.99
CA LEU A 120 14.62 -17.37 -8.60
C LEU A 120 14.83 -18.87 -8.38
N ASN A 121 16.08 -19.35 -8.27
CA ASN A 121 16.42 -20.75 -8.08
C ASN A 121 16.42 -21.20 -6.61
N LEU A 122 16.30 -20.29 -5.62
CA LEU A 122 16.32 -20.63 -4.21
C LEU A 122 15.15 -21.53 -3.73
N PRO A 123 13.89 -21.36 -4.20
CA PRO A 123 12.81 -22.18 -3.72
C PRO A 123 13.00 -23.66 -4.08
N GLY A 124 12.98 -24.53 -3.08
CA GLY A 124 13.11 -25.98 -3.28
C GLY A 124 11.87 -26.57 -3.98
N LEU A 125 12.08 -27.27 -5.10
CA LEU A 125 11.00 -27.84 -5.91
C LEU A 125 10.42 -29.17 -5.35
N ASN A 126 10.89 -29.60 -4.19
CA ASN A 126 10.48 -30.86 -3.54
C ASN A 126 9.21 -30.67 -2.68
N THR A 127 8.75 -29.46 -2.47
CA THR A 127 7.58 -29.15 -1.66
C THR A 127 6.55 -28.29 -2.42
N ALA A 128 5.29 -28.47 -2.14
CA ALA A 128 4.23 -27.68 -2.75
C ALA A 128 4.39 -26.16 -2.48
N SER A 129 4.93 -25.79 -1.31
CA SER A 129 5.23 -24.39 -0.98
C SER A 129 6.40 -23.85 -1.82
N GLY A 130 7.46 -24.63 -1.99
CA GLY A 130 8.61 -24.18 -2.81
C GLY A 130 8.24 -24.02 -4.29
N ILE A 131 7.45 -24.95 -4.85
CA ILE A 131 6.94 -24.84 -6.23
C ILE A 131 6.04 -23.60 -6.37
N ARG A 132 5.17 -23.33 -5.38
CA ARG A 132 4.37 -22.10 -5.34
C ARG A 132 5.23 -20.85 -5.32
N ASP A 133 6.20 -20.81 -4.42
CA ASP A 133 7.05 -19.64 -4.21
C ASP A 133 7.90 -19.35 -5.46
N ARG A 134 8.38 -20.41 -6.14
CA ARG A 134 9.02 -20.30 -7.45
C ARG A 134 8.05 -19.67 -8.48
N ALA A 135 6.82 -20.17 -8.59
CA ALA A 135 5.84 -19.66 -9.54
C ALA A 135 5.49 -18.18 -9.27
N ILE A 136 5.39 -17.78 -7.98
CA ILE A 136 5.18 -16.38 -7.59
C ILE A 136 6.36 -15.51 -8.06
N MET A 137 7.60 -15.94 -7.80
CA MET A 137 8.80 -15.17 -8.11
C MET A 137 8.99 -15.04 -9.62
N GLU A 138 8.80 -16.10 -10.38
CA GLU A 138 8.83 -16.08 -11.85
C GLU A 138 7.76 -15.15 -12.42
N THR A 139 6.54 -15.19 -11.87
CA THR A 139 5.47 -14.28 -12.27
C THR A 139 5.82 -12.82 -12.02
N LEU A 140 6.37 -12.50 -10.83
CA LEU A 140 6.81 -11.15 -10.47
C LEU A 140 7.93 -10.67 -11.40
N TYR A 141 8.93 -11.50 -11.65
CA TYR A 141 10.08 -11.17 -12.47
C TYR A 141 9.68 -10.94 -13.93
N SER A 142 8.89 -11.85 -14.49
CA SER A 142 8.43 -11.80 -15.88
C SER A 142 7.54 -10.60 -16.18
N THR A 143 6.65 -10.24 -15.24
CA THR A 143 5.59 -9.26 -15.50
C THR A 143 5.83 -7.88 -14.89
N GLY A 144 6.71 -7.77 -13.88
CA GLY A 144 6.89 -6.54 -13.12
C GLY A 144 5.64 -6.07 -12.36
N MET A 145 4.66 -6.96 -12.14
CA MET A 145 3.44 -6.64 -11.40
C MET A 145 3.74 -6.34 -9.92
N ARG A 146 2.83 -5.60 -9.28
CA ARG A 146 2.88 -5.41 -7.83
C ARG A 146 2.52 -6.71 -7.11
N VAL A 147 3.11 -6.95 -5.94
CA VAL A 147 2.78 -8.13 -5.11
C VAL A 147 1.28 -8.29 -4.91
N SER A 148 0.56 -7.21 -4.61
CA SER A 148 -0.90 -7.24 -4.44
C SER A 148 -1.68 -7.61 -5.72
N GLU A 149 -1.14 -7.29 -6.88
CA GLU A 149 -1.73 -7.69 -8.17
C GLU A 149 -1.52 -9.18 -8.42
N VAL A 150 -0.30 -9.70 -8.17
CA VAL A 150 0.00 -11.14 -8.29
C VAL A 150 -0.86 -11.98 -7.35
N VAL A 151 -1.02 -11.56 -6.09
CA VAL A 151 -1.88 -12.25 -5.11
C VAL A 151 -3.35 -12.24 -5.54
N GLY A 152 -3.76 -11.20 -6.29
CA GLY A 152 -5.12 -11.01 -6.79
C GLY A 152 -5.48 -11.84 -8.00
N ILE A 153 -4.54 -12.51 -8.67
CA ILE A 153 -4.77 -13.28 -9.90
C ILE A 153 -5.67 -14.49 -9.61
N ASP A 154 -6.65 -14.72 -10.47
CA ASP A 154 -7.40 -15.96 -10.57
C ASP A 154 -6.82 -16.84 -11.68
N ILE A 155 -7.08 -18.15 -11.67
CA ILE A 155 -6.56 -19.08 -12.70
C ILE A 155 -7.06 -18.66 -14.10
N GLU A 156 -8.31 -18.24 -14.19
CA GLU A 156 -8.96 -17.79 -15.42
C GLU A 156 -8.39 -16.47 -16.00
N ASP A 157 -7.61 -15.74 -15.22
CA ASP A 157 -6.97 -14.50 -15.68
C ASP A 157 -5.74 -14.77 -16.57
N ILE A 158 -5.28 -16.04 -16.67
CA ILE A 158 -4.12 -16.41 -17.48
C ILE A 158 -4.56 -16.92 -18.83
N ASP A 159 -4.16 -16.25 -19.87
CA ASP A 159 -4.27 -16.70 -21.23
C ASP A 159 -2.93 -17.32 -21.69
N TYR A 160 -2.88 -18.64 -21.69
CA TYR A 160 -1.69 -19.40 -22.07
C TYR A 160 -1.41 -19.37 -23.57
N PHE A 161 -2.42 -19.08 -24.39
CA PHE A 161 -2.27 -19.04 -25.85
C PHE A 161 -1.66 -17.72 -26.29
N ASN A 162 -2.17 -16.62 -25.74
CA ASN A 162 -1.69 -15.27 -26.06
C ASN A 162 -0.54 -14.82 -25.14
N GLU A 163 -0.10 -15.65 -24.18
CA GLU A 163 0.95 -15.35 -23.21
C GLU A 163 0.70 -14.04 -22.45
N VAL A 164 -0.53 -13.83 -21.99
CA VAL A 164 -0.91 -12.65 -21.22
C VAL A 164 -1.66 -13.02 -19.95
N VAL A 165 -1.56 -12.16 -18.96
CA VAL A 165 -2.35 -12.23 -17.72
C VAL A 165 -3.18 -10.97 -17.56
N LYS A 166 -4.47 -11.14 -17.23
CA LYS A 166 -5.37 -10.04 -16.92
C LYS A 166 -5.13 -9.56 -15.49
N VAL A 167 -4.72 -8.30 -15.35
CA VAL A 167 -4.36 -7.69 -14.07
C VAL A 167 -5.38 -6.66 -13.67
N ARG A 168 -5.92 -6.79 -12.45
CA ARG A 168 -6.83 -5.81 -11.86
C ARG A 168 -6.05 -4.83 -10.99
N GLY A 169 -5.96 -3.58 -11.47
CA GLY A 169 -5.25 -2.50 -10.79
C GLY A 169 -6.12 -1.66 -9.86
N LYS A 170 -5.52 -0.61 -9.30
CA LYS A 170 -6.22 0.37 -8.45
C LYS A 170 -7.40 1.02 -9.21
N GLY A 171 -8.57 1.08 -8.56
CA GLY A 171 -9.78 1.71 -9.12
C GLY A 171 -10.51 0.82 -10.12
N LYS A 172 -10.38 -0.49 -10.02
CA LYS A 172 -11.02 -1.50 -10.91
C LYS A 172 -10.58 -1.39 -12.37
N LYS A 173 -9.45 -0.73 -12.65
CA LYS A 173 -8.88 -0.71 -14.01
C LYS A 173 -8.23 -2.05 -14.29
N GLU A 174 -8.58 -2.67 -15.42
CA GLU A 174 -7.97 -3.89 -15.91
C GLU A 174 -6.95 -3.57 -17.00
N ARG A 175 -5.89 -4.38 -17.07
CA ARG A 175 -4.92 -4.38 -18.15
C ARG A 175 -4.46 -5.78 -18.48
N LEU A 176 -4.10 -6.03 -19.71
CA LEU A 176 -3.37 -7.24 -20.10
C LEU A 176 -1.88 -7.00 -19.93
N GLN A 177 -1.20 -7.94 -19.28
CA GLN A 177 0.24 -7.88 -19.03
C GLN A 177 0.89 -9.10 -19.68
N PRO A 178 1.88 -8.93 -20.56
CA PRO A 178 2.65 -10.06 -21.12
C PRO A 178 3.31 -10.86 -19.98
N ILE A 179 3.34 -12.19 -20.16
CA ILE A 179 3.97 -13.14 -19.23
C ILE A 179 4.80 -14.15 -20.03
N GLY A 180 6.07 -14.32 -19.65
CA GLY A 180 6.98 -15.20 -20.37
C GLY A 180 6.82 -16.69 -20.00
N ASN A 181 7.35 -17.55 -20.85
CA ASN A 181 7.20 -19.01 -20.75
C ASN A 181 7.73 -19.60 -19.44
N HIS A 182 8.85 -19.10 -18.90
CA HIS A 182 9.37 -19.57 -17.61
C HIS A 182 8.34 -19.40 -16.48
N ALA A 183 7.63 -18.27 -16.45
CA ALA A 183 6.58 -18.03 -15.46
C ALA A 183 5.35 -18.91 -15.73
N LEU A 184 4.94 -19.09 -16.98
CA LEU A 184 3.82 -19.97 -17.35
C LEU A 184 4.10 -21.43 -16.98
N ASP A 185 5.33 -21.92 -17.21
CA ASP A 185 5.72 -23.29 -16.85
C ASP A 185 5.80 -23.49 -15.35
N ALA A 186 6.32 -22.51 -14.62
CA ALA A 186 6.31 -22.53 -13.16
C ALA A 186 4.87 -22.54 -12.59
N ILE A 187 3.96 -21.78 -13.19
CA ILE A 187 2.53 -21.78 -12.82
C ILE A 187 1.89 -23.14 -13.12
N ARG A 188 2.12 -23.72 -14.31
CA ARG A 188 1.61 -25.07 -14.66
C ARG A 188 2.10 -26.12 -13.65
N SER A 189 3.40 -26.08 -13.33
CA SER A 189 4.01 -26.96 -12.34
C SER A 189 3.36 -26.82 -10.95
N TYR A 190 3.09 -25.59 -10.53
CA TYR A 190 2.40 -25.34 -9.27
C TYR A 190 0.95 -25.84 -9.30
N LEU A 191 0.18 -25.54 -10.35
CA LEU A 191 -1.20 -25.97 -10.48
C LEU A 191 -1.35 -27.50 -10.46
N SER A 192 -0.40 -28.23 -11.06
CA SER A 192 -0.41 -29.70 -11.04
C SER A 192 -0.21 -30.31 -9.64
N LYS A 193 0.36 -29.55 -8.70
CA LYS A 193 0.72 -30.02 -7.35
C LYS A 193 -0.15 -29.44 -6.23
N ARG A 194 -0.95 -28.38 -6.51
CA ARG A 194 -1.64 -27.63 -5.44
C ARG A 194 -2.87 -28.35 -4.86
N GLY A 195 -3.46 -29.32 -5.56
CA GLY A 195 -4.56 -30.18 -5.07
C GLY A 195 -5.80 -29.42 -4.57
N SER A 196 -6.22 -28.34 -5.24
CA SER A 196 -7.36 -27.50 -4.82
C SER A 196 -8.07 -26.86 -6.01
N ASP A 197 -9.40 -26.83 -5.97
CA ASP A 197 -10.28 -26.22 -6.99
C ASP A 197 -10.54 -24.72 -6.74
N ASN A 198 -9.83 -24.11 -5.78
CA ASN A 198 -9.97 -22.68 -5.51
C ASN A 198 -9.57 -21.87 -6.75
N LYS A 199 -10.41 -20.89 -7.13
CA LYS A 199 -10.17 -20.04 -8.30
C LYS A 199 -8.92 -19.17 -8.20
N ALA A 200 -8.51 -18.79 -6.97
CA ALA A 200 -7.31 -18.00 -6.76
C ALA A 200 -6.07 -18.75 -7.26
N LEU A 201 -5.20 -18.10 -8.04
CA LEU A 201 -4.00 -18.72 -8.57
C LEU A 201 -3.07 -19.17 -7.43
N PHE A 202 -2.73 -18.30 -6.51
CA PHE A 202 -1.79 -18.59 -5.43
C PHE A 202 -2.51 -18.74 -4.08
N LEU A 203 -2.24 -19.86 -3.40
CA LEU A 203 -2.88 -20.23 -2.14
C LEU A 203 -1.92 -20.18 -0.96
N ASN A 204 -2.47 -19.83 0.19
CA ASN A 204 -1.79 -19.98 1.47
C ASN A 204 -1.84 -21.44 1.97
N LYS A 205 -1.15 -21.74 3.08
CA LYS A 205 -1.10 -23.09 3.67
C LYS A 205 -2.47 -23.63 4.08
N ARG A 206 -3.50 -22.79 4.23
CA ARG A 206 -4.87 -23.17 4.60
C ARG A 206 -5.79 -23.37 3.39
N GLY A 207 -5.26 -23.29 2.16
CA GLY A 207 -6.02 -23.44 0.93
C GLY A 207 -6.83 -22.20 0.51
N GLY A 208 -6.72 -21.08 1.23
CA GLY A 208 -7.32 -19.81 0.83
C GLY A 208 -6.35 -18.98 -0.02
N ARG A 209 -6.87 -17.90 -0.65
CA ARG A 209 -6.04 -16.94 -1.39
C ARG A 209 -4.87 -16.46 -0.52
N LEU A 210 -3.70 -16.34 -1.12
CA LEU A 210 -2.56 -15.67 -0.50
C LEU A 210 -2.89 -14.19 -0.26
N THR A 211 -2.48 -13.61 0.88
CA THR A 211 -2.77 -12.22 1.30
C THR A 211 -1.49 -11.49 1.70
#